data_bfde0559f0715e5728ff6b66cd196b54
#
_entry.id   bfde0559f0715e5728ff6b66cd196b54
#
_cell.length_a   1.000
_cell.length_b   1.000
_cell.length_c   1.000
_cell.angle_alpha   90.00
_cell.angle_beta   90.00
_cell.angle_gamma   90.00
#
_symmetry.space_group_name_H-M   'P 1'
#
loop_
_entity.id
_entity.type
_entity.pdbx_description
1 polymer ?
#
loop_
_entity_poly.entity_id
_entity_poly.type
_entity_poly.pdbx_seq_one_letter_code
_entity_poly.pdbx_strand_id
1 'polypeptide(L)'
;MRRPVWFFDLDNTLHDASSHIFPYINDAMTSFVARRLHLDRDEASQVRNRYWQQYGATLLGLVKHHAVDPHDFLYETHRFDELSGSHLNDLSNIVSGEKGLRQLLNRLPGRKILLTNAPRAYAQKVLQELGIVGCFEAVEAIEDMEVHQQWRPKPDHLMIRRLLRKYRCAPHRAVLVDDTLGHLREYSKLGLKTVWFKRHVRTYTHNRSNVSLEVQSIHQLFKSWQKLK
;
A
#
# COMPACT_ATOMS: atom_id res chain seq x y z
N MET A 1 -6.90 -22.65 -18.72
CA MET A 1 -6.39 -21.25 -18.58
C MET A 1 -5.49 -21.18 -17.36
N ARG A 2 -4.30 -20.54 -17.46
CA ARG A 2 -3.43 -20.34 -16.30
C ARG A 2 -4.05 -19.29 -15.38
N ARG A 3 -4.07 -19.56 -14.05
CA ARG A 3 -4.67 -18.69 -13.03
C ARG A 3 -3.93 -17.34 -12.91
N PRO A 4 -4.60 -16.22 -12.56
CA PRO A 4 -3.98 -14.90 -12.39
C PRO A 4 -2.99 -14.87 -11.20
N VAL A 5 -2.11 -13.88 -11.20
CA VAL A 5 -1.33 -13.45 -10.03
C VAL A 5 -1.88 -12.11 -9.58
N TRP A 6 -2.39 -12.07 -8.37
CA TRP A 6 -2.95 -10.88 -7.75
C TRP A 6 -1.88 -10.18 -6.92
N PHE A 7 -1.73 -8.89 -7.13
CA PHE A 7 -1.00 -7.99 -6.27
C PHE A 7 -2.03 -7.14 -5.52
N PHE A 8 -2.18 -7.36 -4.23
CA PHE A 8 -3.09 -6.60 -3.38
C PHE A 8 -2.33 -5.53 -2.62
N ASP A 9 -2.78 -4.31 -2.72
CA ASP A 9 -2.43 -3.29 -1.76
C ASP A 9 -3.06 -3.59 -0.39
N LEU A 10 -2.55 -2.95 0.68
CA LEU A 10 -2.97 -3.14 2.05
C LEU A 10 -3.92 -2.05 2.52
N ASP A 11 -3.38 -0.84 2.66
CA ASP A 11 -4.03 0.30 3.29
C ASP A 11 -5.14 0.86 2.40
N ASN A 12 -6.34 1.07 2.96
CA ASN A 12 -7.55 1.44 2.23
C ASN A 12 -8.02 0.43 1.16
N THR A 13 -7.36 -0.73 1.08
CA THR A 13 -7.74 -1.82 0.17
C THR A 13 -8.27 -3.03 0.95
N LEU A 14 -7.53 -3.53 1.92
CA LEU A 14 -7.93 -4.68 2.75
C LEU A 14 -8.53 -4.26 4.10
N HIS A 15 -8.22 -3.06 4.55
CA HIS A 15 -8.79 -2.44 5.76
C HIS A 15 -8.88 -0.91 5.60
N ASP A 16 -9.57 -0.23 6.52
CA ASP A 16 -9.66 1.23 6.55
C ASP A 16 -8.48 1.83 7.33
N ALA A 17 -7.42 2.20 6.61
CA ALA A 17 -6.29 2.90 7.21
C ALA A 17 -6.56 4.39 7.43
N SER A 18 -7.46 4.98 6.63
CA SER A 18 -7.75 6.42 6.67
C SER A 18 -8.42 6.89 7.96
N SER A 19 -9.17 6.01 8.63
CA SER A 19 -9.92 6.40 9.80
C SER A 19 -9.06 6.60 11.04
N HIS A 20 -8.04 5.78 11.24
CA HIS A 20 -7.24 5.79 12.47
C HIS A 20 -5.73 5.75 12.23
N ILE A 21 -5.27 4.97 11.27
CA ILE A 21 -3.84 4.69 11.07
C ILE A 21 -3.13 5.86 10.38
N PHE A 22 -3.67 6.37 9.27
CA PHE A 22 -3.04 7.49 8.55
C PHE A 22 -2.93 8.78 9.37
N PRO A 23 -3.92 9.19 10.20
CA PRO A 23 -3.73 10.32 11.09
C PRO A 23 -2.52 10.16 12.00
N TYR A 24 -2.34 8.97 12.59
CA TYR A 24 -1.19 8.64 13.43
C TYR A 24 0.14 8.68 12.65
N ILE A 25 0.22 7.95 11.53
CA ILE A 25 1.43 7.93 10.69
C ILE A 25 1.79 9.34 10.21
N ASN A 26 0.82 10.14 9.81
CA ASN A 26 1.03 11.51 9.38
C ASN A 26 1.60 12.39 10.49
N ASP A 27 1.11 12.23 11.72
CA ASP A 27 1.63 12.93 12.89
C ASP A 27 3.06 12.50 13.21
N ALA A 28 3.32 11.19 13.23
CA ALA A 28 4.64 10.63 13.46
C ALA A 28 5.66 11.09 12.38
N MET A 29 5.26 11.08 11.09
CA MET A 29 6.08 11.61 10.01
C MET A 29 6.38 13.09 10.17
N THR A 30 5.39 13.90 10.56
CA THR A 30 5.58 15.34 10.78
C THR A 30 6.55 15.58 11.95
N SER A 31 6.39 14.84 13.04
CA SER A 31 7.28 14.90 14.21
C SER A 31 8.71 14.48 13.86
N PHE A 32 8.87 13.42 13.05
CA PHE A 32 10.18 12.99 12.55
C PHE A 32 10.86 14.10 11.73
N VAL A 33 10.13 14.68 10.77
CA VAL A 33 10.65 15.73 9.88
C VAL A 33 11.03 16.97 10.70
N ALA A 34 10.16 17.41 11.63
CA ALA A 34 10.42 18.56 12.50
C ALA A 34 11.74 18.39 13.28
N ARG A 35 11.90 17.25 13.94
CA ARG A 35 13.10 16.92 14.71
C ARG A 35 14.34 16.79 13.83
N ARG A 36 14.24 16.08 12.71
CA ARG A 36 15.39 15.80 11.84
C ARG A 36 15.90 17.02 11.10
N LEU A 37 15.01 17.96 10.74
CA LEU A 37 15.35 19.15 9.97
C LEU A 37 15.37 20.44 10.81
N HIS A 38 15.14 20.35 12.13
CA HIS A 38 15.06 21.49 13.04
C HIS A 38 14.02 22.53 12.60
N LEU A 39 12.83 22.05 12.17
CA LEU A 39 11.70 22.85 11.71
C LEU A 39 10.59 22.88 12.76
N ASP A 40 9.73 23.90 12.69
CA ASP A 40 8.46 23.83 13.40
C ASP A 40 7.50 22.82 12.75
N ARG A 41 6.35 22.55 13.43
CA ARG A 41 5.41 21.51 12.94
C ARG A 41 4.73 21.88 11.62
N ASP A 42 4.47 23.16 11.38
CA ASP A 42 3.80 23.61 10.16
C ASP A 42 4.75 23.53 8.98
N GLU A 43 5.99 23.97 9.14
CA GLU A 43 7.07 23.83 8.15
C GLU A 43 7.34 22.36 7.84
N ALA A 44 7.44 21.51 8.86
CA ALA A 44 7.65 20.07 8.70
C ALA A 44 6.49 19.41 7.94
N SER A 45 5.24 19.80 8.21
CA SER A 45 4.06 19.32 7.49
C SER A 45 4.08 19.74 6.01
N GLN A 46 4.52 20.98 5.73
CA GLN A 46 4.69 21.47 4.34
C GLN A 46 5.76 20.67 3.60
N VAL A 47 6.92 20.42 4.24
CA VAL A 47 8.00 19.59 3.65
C VAL A 47 7.50 18.18 3.36
N ARG A 48 6.82 17.56 4.32
CA ARG A 48 6.21 16.22 4.17
C ARG A 48 5.28 16.16 2.97
N ASN A 49 4.33 17.10 2.87
CA ASN A 49 3.34 17.15 1.80
C ASN A 49 4.00 17.42 0.44
N ARG A 50 4.96 18.35 0.37
CA ARG A 50 5.72 18.65 -0.84
C ARG A 50 6.46 17.42 -1.37
N TYR A 51 7.14 16.67 -0.50
CA TYR A 51 7.86 15.47 -0.93
C TYR A 51 6.92 14.34 -1.36
N TRP A 52 5.80 14.17 -0.66
CA TRP A 52 4.77 13.23 -1.10
C TRP A 52 4.23 13.58 -2.50
N GLN A 53 3.93 14.86 -2.76
CA GLN A 53 3.44 15.30 -4.06
C GLN A 53 4.50 15.16 -5.18
N GLN A 54 5.76 15.50 -4.87
CA GLN A 54 6.84 15.53 -5.86
C GLN A 54 7.39 14.14 -6.19
N TYR A 55 7.47 13.27 -5.21
CA TYR A 55 8.17 11.96 -5.32
C TYR A 55 7.21 10.77 -5.15
N GLY A 56 5.96 10.99 -4.82
CA GLY A 56 4.99 9.92 -4.51
C GLY A 56 5.13 9.32 -3.11
N ALA A 57 6.23 9.61 -2.40
CA ALA A 57 6.46 9.23 -1.01
C ALA A 57 7.35 10.25 -0.31
N THR A 58 7.00 10.64 0.92
CA THR A 58 7.80 11.55 1.75
C THR A 58 9.22 11.04 1.95
N LEU A 59 9.36 9.73 2.20
CA LEU A 59 10.64 9.05 2.36
C LEU A 59 11.63 9.35 1.24
N LEU A 60 11.19 9.29 -0.02
CA LEU A 60 12.07 9.50 -1.17
C LEU A 60 12.68 10.91 -1.20
N GLY A 61 11.88 11.92 -0.83
CA GLY A 61 12.37 13.28 -0.70
C GLY A 61 13.37 13.45 0.44
N LEU A 62 13.10 12.83 1.58
CA LEU A 62 13.98 12.89 2.75
C LEU A 62 15.32 12.20 2.48
N VAL A 63 15.32 11.04 1.87
CA VAL A 63 16.55 10.33 1.46
C VAL A 63 17.36 11.19 0.49
N LYS A 64 16.68 11.70 -0.55
CA LYS A 64 17.35 12.46 -1.62
C LYS A 64 17.99 13.77 -1.17
N HIS A 65 17.32 14.51 -0.29
CA HIS A 65 17.68 15.89 0.03
C HIS A 65 18.32 16.05 1.42
N HIS A 66 18.12 15.07 2.31
CA HIS A 66 18.53 15.22 3.72
C HIS A 66 19.32 14.03 4.26
N ALA A 67 19.70 13.09 3.37
CA ALA A 67 20.46 11.87 3.74
C ALA A 67 19.84 11.13 4.94
N VAL A 68 18.51 11.08 5.01
CA VAL A 68 17.77 10.35 6.04
C VAL A 68 17.93 8.87 5.78
N ASP A 69 18.24 8.10 6.83
CA ASP A 69 18.20 6.64 6.75
C ASP A 69 16.75 6.17 6.56
N PRO A 70 16.46 5.41 5.49
CA PRO A 70 15.10 4.93 5.23
C PRO A 70 14.56 4.03 6.34
N HIS A 71 15.40 3.19 6.93
CA HIS A 71 14.98 2.24 7.96
C HIS A 71 14.62 2.97 9.25
N ASP A 72 15.40 3.99 9.65
CA ASP A 72 15.09 4.84 10.81
C ASP A 72 13.73 5.54 10.61
N PHE A 73 13.52 6.15 9.42
CA PHE A 73 12.25 6.80 9.11
C PHE A 73 11.08 5.84 9.20
N LEU A 74 11.17 4.68 8.54
CA LEU A 74 10.11 3.69 8.51
C LEU A 74 9.82 3.13 9.92
N TYR A 75 10.86 2.84 10.68
CA TYR A 75 10.74 2.36 12.05
C TYR A 75 10.03 3.38 12.94
N GLU A 76 10.52 4.62 12.99
CA GLU A 76 9.97 5.64 13.88
C GLU A 76 8.53 6.06 13.52
N THR A 77 8.18 6.05 12.24
CA THR A 77 6.86 6.51 11.79
C THR A 77 5.78 5.43 11.83
N HIS A 78 6.16 4.16 12.03
CA HIS A 78 5.22 3.03 12.05
C HIS A 78 5.29 2.21 13.36
N ARG A 79 5.81 2.82 14.44
CA ARG A 79 5.83 2.21 15.77
C ARG A 79 4.50 2.42 16.47
N PHE A 80 3.66 1.40 16.50
CA PHE A 80 2.37 1.44 17.18
C PHE A 80 2.43 0.96 18.64
N ASP A 81 3.56 0.41 19.08
CA ASP A 81 3.71 -0.30 20.37
C ASP A 81 4.35 0.54 21.48
N GLU A 82 5.00 1.68 21.17
CA GLU A 82 5.83 2.39 22.15
C GLU A 82 5.45 3.84 22.42
N LEU A 83 4.55 4.45 21.67
CA LEU A 83 4.18 5.84 21.87
C LEU A 83 2.98 5.99 22.80
N SER A 84 3.31 5.78 24.10
CA SER A 84 2.75 6.42 25.30
C SER A 84 1.29 6.89 25.28
N GLY A 85 0.43 6.23 26.00
CA GLY A 85 -0.79 6.83 26.56
C GLY A 85 -1.96 7.00 25.62
N SER A 86 -1.85 6.66 24.36
CA SER A 86 -2.99 6.58 23.43
C SER A 86 -3.42 5.12 23.24
N HIS A 87 -4.73 4.89 23.17
CA HIS A 87 -5.34 3.58 22.93
C HIS A 87 -4.97 2.92 21.58
N LEU A 88 -3.97 3.48 20.86
CA LEU A 88 -3.46 3.03 19.57
C LEU A 88 -2.37 1.95 19.65
N ASN A 89 -1.97 1.55 20.88
CA ASN A 89 -0.99 0.46 21.09
C ASN A 89 -1.54 -0.91 20.67
N ASP A 90 -2.84 -0.99 20.44
CA ASP A 90 -3.51 -2.23 20.05
C ASP A 90 -4.19 -2.05 18.68
N LEU A 91 -3.52 -2.52 17.62
CA LEU A 91 -4.10 -2.51 16.28
C LEU A 91 -5.42 -3.30 16.20
N SER A 92 -5.68 -4.20 17.15
CA SER A 92 -6.90 -5.02 17.18
C SER A 92 -8.17 -4.17 17.26
N ASN A 93 -8.10 -2.99 17.89
CA ASN A 93 -9.22 -2.09 18.05
C ASN A 93 -9.46 -1.14 16.87
N ILE A 94 -8.47 -0.99 15.97
CA ILE A 94 -8.51 -0.02 14.87
C ILE A 94 -8.42 -0.67 13.49
N VAL A 95 -7.93 -1.91 13.41
CA VAL A 95 -7.86 -2.67 12.16
C VAL A 95 -9.12 -3.50 12.00
N SER A 96 -9.91 -3.17 10.99
CA SER A 96 -11.12 -3.94 10.68
C SER A 96 -11.21 -4.20 9.17
N GLY A 97 -11.45 -5.47 8.83
CA GLY A 97 -11.64 -5.89 7.45
C GLY A 97 -13.12 -6.08 7.08
N GLU A 98 -13.36 -6.34 5.82
CA GLU A 98 -14.67 -6.73 5.32
C GLU A 98 -15.12 -8.07 5.93
N LYS A 99 -16.41 -8.18 6.29
CA LYS A 99 -16.96 -9.44 6.81
C LYS A 99 -16.72 -10.59 5.82
N GLY A 100 -16.11 -11.67 6.31
CA GLY A 100 -15.78 -12.83 5.49
C GLY A 100 -14.57 -12.64 4.56
N LEU A 101 -13.73 -11.62 4.80
CA LEU A 101 -12.55 -11.29 3.99
C LEU A 101 -11.66 -12.52 3.73
N ARG A 102 -11.33 -13.28 4.77
CA ARG A 102 -10.50 -14.50 4.65
C ARG A 102 -11.12 -15.52 3.70
N GLN A 103 -12.41 -15.81 3.85
CA GLN A 103 -13.12 -16.77 3.00
C GLN A 103 -13.16 -16.30 1.53
N LEU A 104 -13.41 -15.00 1.30
CA LEU A 104 -13.45 -14.43 -0.03
C LEU A 104 -12.08 -14.48 -0.72
N LEU A 105 -11.01 -14.11 0.00
CA LEU A 105 -9.64 -14.20 -0.51
C LEU A 105 -9.26 -15.65 -0.84
N ASN A 106 -9.57 -16.62 0.02
CA ASN A 106 -9.26 -18.03 -0.23
C ASN A 106 -10.02 -18.60 -1.45
N ARG A 107 -11.24 -18.16 -1.69
CA ARG A 107 -12.06 -18.56 -2.85
C ARG A 107 -11.66 -17.86 -4.14
N LEU A 108 -10.97 -16.71 -4.07
CA LEU A 108 -10.48 -16.02 -5.27
C LEU A 108 -9.36 -16.84 -5.91
N PRO A 109 -9.50 -17.28 -7.16
CA PRO A 109 -8.54 -18.18 -7.78
C PRO A 109 -7.24 -17.48 -8.13
N GLY A 110 -6.13 -18.19 -8.02
CA GLY A 110 -4.80 -17.69 -8.35
C GLY A 110 -3.93 -17.41 -7.14
N ARG A 111 -2.69 -17.01 -7.42
CA ARG A 111 -1.69 -16.65 -6.41
C ARG A 111 -1.96 -15.24 -5.93
N LYS A 112 -1.77 -14.97 -4.67
CA LYS A 112 -1.97 -13.65 -4.06
C LYS A 112 -0.70 -13.21 -3.38
N ILE A 113 -0.26 -12.01 -3.73
CA ILE A 113 0.92 -11.34 -3.19
C ILE A 113 0.43 -10.05 -2.56
N LEU A 114 0.79 -9.77 -1.33
CA LEU A 114 0.61 -8.43 -0.79
C LEU A 114 1.69 -7.51 -1.39
N LEU A 115 1.32 -6.33 -1.85
CA LEU A 115 2.24 -5.34 -2.42
C LEU A 115 1.92 -3.97 -1.83
N THR A 116 2.68 -3.56 -0.81
CA THR A 116 2.41 -2.34 -0.05
C THR A 116 3.63 -1.42 0.04
N ASN A 117 3.41 -0.11 0.00
CA ASN A 117 4.43 0.89 0.30
C ASN A 117 4.67 1.06 1.81
N ALA A 118 3.96 0.31 2.64
CA ALA A 118 4.15 0.29 4.09
C ALA A 118 5.29 -0.65 4.51
N PRO A 119 5.88 -0.47 5.71
CA PRO A 119 6.90 -1.37 6.23
C PRO A 119 6.37 -2.79 6.49
N ARG A 120 7.26 -3.76 6.34
CA ARG A 120 6.96 -5.18 6.54
C ARG A 120 6.39 -5.48 7.92
N ALA A 121 7.00 -4.93 8.98
CA ALA A 121 6.57 -5.15 10.35
C ALA A 121 5.11 -4.71 10.56
N TYR A 122 4.76 -3.51 10.07
CA TYR A 122 3.39 -3.01 10.11
C TYR A 122 2.44 -3.89 9.29
N ALA A 123 2.81 -4.20 8.04
CA ALA A 123 1.98 -5.02 7.16
C ALA A 123 1.68 -6.39 7.76
N GLN A 124 2.66 -7.02 8.39
CA GLN A 124 2.48 -8.31 9.07
C GLN A 124 1.52 -8.22 10.25
N LYS A 125 1.62 -7.19 11.09
CA LYS A 125 0.69 -6.95 12.20
C LYS A 125 -0.74 -6.79 11.68
N VAL A 126 -0.96 -5.95 10.66
CA VAL A 126 -2.29 -5.76 10.06
C VAL A 126 -2.85 -7.06 9.50
N LEU A 127 -2.04 -7.86 8.78
CA LEU A 127 -2.49 -9.16 8.27
C LEU A 127 -2.86 -10.15 9.39
N GLN A 128 -2.16 -10.11 10.52
CA GLN A 128 -2.45 -10.92 11.71
C GLN A 128 -3.79 -10.52 12.31
N GLU A 129 -4.02 -9.22 12.55
CA GLU A 129 -5.29 -8.69 13.09
C GLU A 129 -6.47 -9.02 12.18
N LEU A 130 -6.30 -8.95 10.86
CA LEU A 130 -7.32 -9.35 9.90
C LEU A 130 -7.51 -10.88 9.79
N GLY A 131 -6.63 -11.68 10.37
CA GLY A 131 -6.64 -13.15 10.27
C GLY A 131 -6.41 -13.68 8.85
N ILE A 132 -5.67 -12.95 8.00
CA ILE A 132 -5.50 -13.25 6.56
C ILE A 132 -4.05 -13.53 6.14
N VAL A 133 -3.11 -13.68 7.07
CA VAL A 133 -1.69 -14.00 6.75
C VAL A 133 -1.60 -15.17 5.77
N GLY A 134 -2.31 -16.26 6.03
CA GLY A 134 -2.30 -17.47 5.21
C GLY A 134 -3.01 -17.34 3.85
N CYS A 135 -3.61 -16.18 3.55
CA CYS A 135 -4.23 -15.94 2.24
C CYS A 135 -3.21 -15.48 1.18
N PHE A 136 -2.03 -15.06 1.60
CA PHE A 136 -0.98 -14.53 0.73
C PHE A 136 0.22 -15.48 0.67
N GLU A 137 0.72 -15.68 -0.54
CA GLU A 137 1.94 -16.46 -0.79
C GLU A 137 3.19 -15.71 -0.32
N ALA A 138 3.17 -14.37 -0.45
CA ALA A 138 4.25 -13.50 -0.06
C ALA A 138 3.76 -12.09 0.29
N VAL A 139 4.59 -11.38 1.05
CA VAL A 139 4.46 -9.95 1.35
C VAL A 139 5.64 -9.23 0.70
N GLU A 140 5.36 -8.35 -0.25
CA GLU A 140 6.31 -7.41 -0.84
C GLU A 140 6.04 -6.04 -0.20
N ALA A 141 6.84 -5.70 0.78
CA ALA A 141 6.78 -4.44 1.52
C ALA A 141 7.78 -3.42 0.93
N ILE A 142 7.80 -2.21 1.44
CA ILE A 142 8.66 -1.15 0.91
C ILE A 142 10.15 -1.54 0.97
N GLU A 143 10.59 -2.32 1.96
CA GLU A 143 11.96 -2.81 2.09
C GLU A 143 12.37 -3.75 0.94
N ASP A 144 11.41 -4.40 0.29
CA ASP A 144 11.66 -5.27 -0.87
C ASP A 144 11.67 -4.49 -2.19
N MET A 145 11.37 -3.19 -2.16
CA MET A 145 11.24 -2.36 -3.35
C MET A 145 12.54 -1.64 -3.73
N GLU A 146 13.67 -2.11 -3.24
CA GLU A 146 14.96 -1.62 -3.67
C GLU A 146 15.38 -2.26 -5.01
N VAL A 147 15.71 -1.43 -6.00
CA VAL A 147 16.21 -1.86 -7.30
C VAL A 147 17.43 -1.01 -7.65
N HIS A 148 18.58 -1.67 -7.89
CA HIS A 148 19.86 -1.00 -8.16
C HIS A 148 20.25 0.02 -7.07
N GLN A 149 20.15 -0.37 -5.81
CA GLN A 149 20.46 0.46 -4.63
C GLN A 149 19.61 1.74 -4.55
N GLN A 150 18.43 1.74 -5.14
CA GLN A 150 17.47 2.82 -5.08
C GLN A 150 16.12 2.31 -4.61
N TRP A 151 15.53 3.01 -3.66
CA TRP A 151 14.16 2.78 -3.21
C TRP A 151 13.16 3.17 -4.30
N ARG A 152 12.36 2.21 -4.72
CA ARG A 152 11.41 2.34 -5.84
C ARG A 152 10.02 1.86 -5.44
N PRO A 153 9.34 2.60 -4.52
CA PRO A 153 7.98 2.24 -4.11
C PRO A 153 7.01 2.32 -5.30
N LYS A 154 5.80 1.78 -5.12
CA LYS A 154 4.72 1.98 -6.10
C LYS A 154 4.56 3.48 -6.36
N PRO A 155 4.40 3.90 -7.62
CA PRO A 155 4.16 3.12 -8.85
C PRO A 155 5.39 2.86 -9.76
N ASP A 156 6.56 2.63 -9.22
CA ASP A 156 7.79 2.47 -10.03
C ASP A 156 7.71 1.27 -11.00
N HIS A 157 8.08 1.51 -12.26
CA HIS A 157 8.01 0.52 -13.33
C HIS A 157 9.10 -0.55 -13.27
N LEU A 158 10.29 -0.22 -12.76
CA LEU A 158 11.38 -1.20 -12.63
C LEU A 158 11.08 -2.19 -11.52
N MET A 159 10.54 -1.68 -10.40
CA MET A 159 10.12 -2.49 -9.28
C MET A 159 9.08 -3.54 -9.70
N ILE A 160 7.98 -3.12 -10.33
CA ILE A 160 6.93 -4.07 -10.73
C ILE A 160 7.43 -5.07 -11.78
N ARG A 161 8.29 -4.67 -12.73
CA ARG A 161 8.90 -5.58 -13.71
C ARG A 161 9.79 -6.63 -13.03
N ARG A 162 10.50 -6.24 -11.95
CA ARG A 162 11.28 -7.19 -11.13
C ARG A 162 10.34 -8.20 -10.46
N LEU A 163 9.23 -7.75 -9.88
CA LEU A 163 8.25 -8.64 -9.25
C LEU A 163 7.59 -9.58 -10.26
N LEU A 164 7.20 -9.09 -11.42
CA LEU A 164 6.65 -9.93 -12.49
C LEU A 164 7.61 -11.05 -12.88
N ARG A 165 8.91 -10.78 -12.96
CA ARG A 165 9.95 -11.81 -13.18
C ARG A 165 10.08 -12.75 -11.99
N LYS A 166 10.16 -12.23 -10.76
CA LYS A 166 10.24 -13.03 -9.51
C LYS A 166 9.10 -14.05 -9.44
N TYR A 167 7.88 -13.62 -9.76
CA TYR A 167 6.69 -14.48 -9.72
C TYR A 167 6.39 -15.22 -11.03
N ARG A 168 7.26 -15.10 -12.02
CA ARG A 168 7.10 -15.72 -13.36
C ARG A 168 5.72 -15.44 -13.96
N CYS A 169 5.31 -14.19 -13.90
CA CYS A 169 4.00 -13.71 -14.33
C CYS A 169 4.12 -12.76 -15.52
N ALA A 170 3.46 -13.07 -16.62
CA ALA A 170 3.33 -12.12 -17.72
C ALA A 170 2.41 -10.95 -17.32
N PRO A 171 2.67 -9.70 -17.77
CA PRO A 171 1.91 -8.53 -17.35
C PRO A 171 0.39 -8.68 -17.49
N HIS A 172 -0.10 -9.19 -18.63
CA HIS A 172 -1.53 -9.38 -18.91
C HIS A 172 -2.22 -10.42 -17.99
N ARG A 173 -1.44 -11.17 -17.20
CA ARG A 173 -1.94 -12.13 -16.19
C ARG A 173 -1.82 -11.61 -14.77
N ALA A 174 -1.13 -10.50 -14.58
CA ALA A 174 -1.05 -9.81 -13.32
C ALA A 174 -2.27 -8.91 -13.12
N VAL A 175 -2.81 -8.90 -11.92
CA VAL A 175 -3.92 -8.02 -11.52
C VAL A 175 -3.46 -7.24 -10.30
N LEU A 176 -3.42 -5.91 -10.41
CA LEU A 176 -3.22 -5.02 -9.26
C LEU A 176 -4.58 -4.61 -8.70
N VAL A 177 -4.78 -4.77 -7.40
CA VAL A 177 -5.93 -4.27 -6.63
C VAL A 177 -5.41 -3.19 -5.69
N ASP A 178 -5.83 -1.94 -5.88
CA ASP A 178 -5.26 -0.78 -5.18
C ASP A 178 -6.33 0.33 -5.09
N ASP A 179 -6.30 1.17 -4.06
CA ASP A 179 -7.19 2.32 -3.92
C ASP A 179 -6.66 3.57 -4.65
N THR A 180 -5.35 3.59 -4.94
CA THR A 180 -4.64 4.73 -5.51
C THR A 180 -4.64 4.70 -7.03
N LEU A 181 -5.44 5.57 -7.67
CA LEU A 181 -5.54 5.67 -9.13
C LEU A 181 -4.19 5.90 -9.84
N GLY A 182 -3.27 6.63 -9.21
CA GLY A 182 -1.92 6.85 -9.73
C GLY A 182 -1.18 5.54 -9.97
N HIS A 183 -1.22 4.62 -9.01
CA HIS A 183 -0.61 3.29 -9.13
C HIS A 183 -1.25 2.48 -10.27
N LEU A 184 -2.57 2.46 -10.32
CA LEU A 184 -3.33 1.72 -11.32
C LEU A 184 -3.04 2.21 -12.74
N ARG A 185 -3.00 3.54 -12.93
CA ARG A 185 -2.70 4.16 -14.24
C ARG A 185 -1.31 3.80 -14.73
N GLU A 186 -0.30 3.91 -13.86
CA GLU A 186 1.07 3.62 -14.26
C GLU A 186 1.26 2.14 -14.61
N TYR A 187 0.66 1.23 -13.85
CA TYR A 187 0.82 -0.18 -14.13
C TYR A 187 -0.07 -0.70 -15.26
N SER A 188 -1.18 -0.05 -15.56
CA SER A 188 -1.97 -0.36 -16.76
C SER A 188 -1.19 -0.11 -18.05
N LYS A 189 -0.32 0.91 -18.08
CA LYS A 189 0.60 1.19 -19.22
C LYS A 189 1.57 0.04 -19.51
N LEU A 190 1.84 -0.81 -18.51
CA LEU A 190 2.68 -1.99 -18.63
C LEU A 190 1.90 -3.26 -18.98
N GLY A 191 0.59 -3.15 -19.20
CA GLY A 191 -0.29 -4.25 -19.56
C GLY A 191 -0.82 -5.06 -18.38
N LEU A 192 -0.69 -4.56 -17.13
CA LEU A 192 -1.35 -5.18 -15.99
C LEU A 192 -2.85 -4.88 -16.05
N LYS A 193 -3.64 -5.83 -15.59
CA LYS A 193 -5.05 -5.59 -15.27
C LYS A 193 -5.14 -4.86 -13.94
N THR A 194 -6.05 -3.91 -13.83
CA THR A 194 -6.13 -3.02 -12.68
C THR A 194 -7.54 -3.01 -12.10
N VAL A 195 -7.64 -3.12 -10.79
CA VAL A 195 -8.88 -3.07 -10.04
C VAL A 195 -8.82 -1.90 -9.08
N TRP A 196 -9.67 -0.91 -9.28
CA TRP A 196 -9.79 0.22 -8.39
C TRP A 196 -10.71 -0.14 -7.22
N PHE A 197 -10.14 -0.17 -6.01
CA PHE A 197 -10.86 -0.42 -4.77
C PHE A 197 -11.31 0.92 -4.16
N LYS A 198 -12.62 1.19 -4.19
CA LYS A 198 -13.18 2.55 -3.92
C LYS A 198 -13.76 2.72 -2.52
N ARG A 199 -13.76 1.68 -1.68
CA ARG A 199 -14.50 1.69 -0.40
C ARG A 199 -14.08 2.83 0.52
N HIS A 200 -12.78 3.11 0.62
CA HIS A 200 -12.20 4.08 1.54
C HIS A 200 -11.72 5.37 0.85
N VAL A 201 -11.98 5.51 -0.45
CA VAL A 201 -11.60 6.70 -1.23
C VAL A 201 -12.54 7.85 -0.88
N ARG A 202 -11.99 8.93 -0.29
CA ARG A 202 -12.77 10.09 0.17
C ARG A 202 -13.00 11.16 -0.91
N THR A 203 -12.16 11.21 -1.93
CA THR A 203 -12.25 12.19 -3.02
C THR A 203 -12.35 11.50 -4.36
N TYR A 204 -13.46 11.70 -5.06
CA TYR A 204 -13.65 11.21 -6.42
C TYR A 204 -13.12 12.25 -7.41
N THR A 205 -12.07 11.94 -8.15
CA THR A 205 -11.73 12.69 -9.36
C THR A 205 -12.65 12.21 -10.48
N HIS A 206 -13.38 13.13 -11.12
CA HIS A 206 -14.28 12.85 -12.26
C HIS A 206 -13.59 12.28 -13.51
N ASN A 207 -12.27 12.16 -13.49
CA ASN A 207 -11.53 11.62 -14.61
C ASN A 207 -11.69 10.09 -14.62
N ARG A 208 -12.54 9.56 -15.51
CA ARG A 208 -12.73 8.11 -15.74
C ARG A 208 -11.35 7.50 -15.97
N SER A 209 -10.89 6.76 -15.00
CA SER A 209 -9.63 6.03 -15.08
C SER A 209 -9.80 4.86 -16.04
N ASN A 210 -8.82 4.63 -16.91
CA ASN A 210 -8.70 3.41 -17.70
C ASN A 210 -8.33 2.22 -16.79
N VAL A 211 -9.18 1.91 -15.81
CA VAL A 211 -9.03 0.71 -14.96
C VAL A 211 -9.88 -0.43 -15.52
N SER A 212 -9.39 -1.64 -15.36
CA SER A 212 -10.07 -2.84 -15.88
C SER A 212 -11.36 -3.15 -15.12
N LEU A 213 -11.44 -2.80 -13.84
CA LEU A 213 -12.61 -3.02 -12.98
C LEU A 213 -12.62 -2.03 -11.82
N GLU A 214 -13.83 -1.61 -11.41
CA GLU A 214 -14.05 -0.82 -10.19
C GLU A 214 -14.87 -1.63 -9.20
N VAL A 215 -14.46 -1.65 -7.93
CA VAL A 215 -15.15 -2.36 -6.86
C VAL A 215 -15.15 -1.57 -5.55
N GLN A 216 -16.15 -1.84 -4.70
CA GLN A 216 -16.25 -1.27 -3.36
C GLN A 216 -16.08 -2.32 -2.25
N SER A 217 -15.80 -3.57 -2.62
CA SER A 217 -15.63 -4.66 -1.65
C SER A 217 -14.91 -5.86 -2.28
N ILE A 218 -14.26 -6.67 -1.46
CA ILE A 218 -13.69 -7.96 -1.90
C ILE A 218 -14.81 -8.91 -2.35
N HIS A 219 -15.99 -8.80 -1.74
CA HIS A 219 -17.17 -9.56 -2.19
C HIS A 219 -17.55 -9.20 -3.64
N GLN A 220 -17.57 -7.91 -3.99
CA GLN A 220 -17.83 -7.46 -5.36
C GLN A 220 -16.72 -7.91 -6.32
N LEU A 221 -15.44 -7.81 -5.90
CA LEU A 221 -14.32 -8.35 -6.66
C LEU A 221 -14.50 -9.84 -6.94
N PHE A 222 -14.81 -10.62 -5.89
CA PHE A 222 -15.05 -12.05 -6.03
C PHE A 222 -16.18 -12.38 -7.04
N LYS A 223 -17.24 -11.61 -7.07
CA LYS A 223 -18.34 -11.78 -8.05
C LYS A 223 -17.95 -11.37 -9.47
N SER A 224 -17.05 -10.42 -9.63
CA SER A 224 -16.79 -9.74 -10.90
C SER A 224 -15.44 -10.08 -11.54
N TRP A 225 -14.54 -10.80 -10.87
CA TRP A 225 -13.17 -11.05 -11.35
C TRP A 225 -13.11 -11.72 -12.74
N GLN A 226 -14.15 -12.45 -13.11
CA GLN A 226 -14.22 -13.10 -14.43
C GLN A 226 -14.22 -12.09 -15.59
N LYS A 227 -14.65 -10.83 -15.34
CA LYS A 227 -14.58 -9.72 -16.31
C LYS A 227 -13.14 -9.29 -16.61
N LEU A 228 -12.17 -9.74 -15.78
CA LEU A 228 -10.74 -9.51 -16.00
C LEU A 228 -10.09 -10.57 -16.92
N LYS A 229 -10.86 -11.51 -17.46
CA LYS A 229 -10.35 -12.47 -18.45
C LYS A 229 -10.30 -11.82 -19.83
#